data_3f0342d33b980e154342cbcbdbab635e
#
_entry.id   3f0342d33b980e154342cbcbdbab635e
#
_cell.length_a   1.000
_cell.length_b   1.000
_cell.length_c   1.000
_cell.angle_alpha   90.00
_cell.angle_beta   90.00
_cell.angle_gamma   90.00
#
_symmetry.space_group_name_H-M   'P 1'
#
loop_
_entity.id
_entity.type
_entity.pdbx_description
1 polymer ?
#
loop_
_entity_poly.entity_id
_entity_poly.type
_entity_poly.pdbx_seq_one_letter_code
_entity_poly.pdbx_strand_id
1 'polypeptide(L)'
;MKQTCFTLNENRNVTLTAYFADDSCAKDLPAVLVIPGGGYRVLSEVEAEPPALAFRRAGFHAFVLQYTVGELCHWPLPLEDYEEAMELIEQNAGKWHIDTSRIIVAGFSAGGHLAACAATTAKHRPAAAVLAYPVILPKAVDHCIPGGPYPAEHVTDDTCPCFFVAARDDDMVDIRNTLAMQQALADYNVPFESHIYSVGGHAFAVGEISPMGHELTPRLKNWVAESVGWMKEILE
;
A
#
# COMPACT_ATOMS: atom_id res chain seq x y z
N MET A 1 -8.70 -7.05 -21.14
CA MET A 1 -8.01 -7.32 -19.86
C MET A 1 -9.02 -8.04 -18.96
N LYS A 2 -8.69 -9.19 -18.39
CA LYS A 2 -9.65 -9.95 -17.56
C LYS A 2 -9.45 -9.50 -16.09
N GLN A 3 -10.42 -8.78 -15.59
CA GLN A 3 -10.50 -8.32 -14.20
C GLN A 3 -11.52 -9.19 -13.47
N THR A 4 -11.27 -9.55 -12.23
CA THR A 4 -12.20 -10.33 -11.42
C THR A 4 -12.37 -9.64 -10.07
N CYS A 5 -13.60 -9.36 -9.68
CA CYS A 5 -13.94 -8.76 -8.39
C CYS A 5 -14.54 -9.82 -7.47
N PHE A 6 -14.06 -9.87 -6.24
CA PHE A 6 -14.53 -10.73 -5.17
C PHE A 6 -15.15 -9.86 -4.08
N THR A 7 -16.35 -10.19 -3.63
CA THR A 7 -16.98 -9.55 -2.48
C THR A 7 -16.49 -10.24 -1.20
N LEU A 8 -15.86 -9.48 -0.32
CA LEU A 8 -15.43 -9.92 1.01
C LEU A 8 -16.53 -9.65 2.03
N ASN A 9 -17.10 -8.44 2.02
CA ASN A 9 -18.20 -8.09 2.94
C ASN A 9 -19.23 -7.21 2.23
N GLU A 10 -20.44 -7.76 2.01
CA GLU A 10 -21.52 -7.04 1.33
C GLU A 10 -22.04 -5.84 2.15
N ASN A 11 -22.14 -5.99 3.47
CA ASN A 11 -22.71 -4.96 4.35
C ASN A 11 -21.82 -3.69 4.43
N ARG A 12 -20.51 -3.84 4.21
CA ARG A 12 -19.53 -2.76 4.25
C ARG A 12 -18.98 -2.40 2.88
N ASN A 13 -19.48 -3.02 1.80
CA ASN A 13 -18.98 -2.87 0.42
C ASN A 13 -17.47 -3.19 0.29
N VAL A 14 -16.98 -4.17 1.05
CA VAL A 14 -15.58 -4.59 0.99
C VAL A 14 -15.39 -5.54 -0.18
N THR A 15 -14.46 -5.20 -1.06
CA THR A 15 -14.16 -6.02 -2.25
C THR A 15 -12.67 -6.14 -2.51
N LEU A 16 -12.29 -7.25 -3.15
CA LEU A 16 -10.95 -7.46 -3.68
C LEU A 16 -11.03 -7.61 -5.19
N THR A 17 -10.41 -6.69 -5.93
CA THR A 17 -10.35 -6.74 -7.38
C THR A 17 -8.99 -7.24 -7.83
N ALA A 18 -8.96 -8.36 -8.58
CA ALA A 18 -7.77 -8.99 -9.08
C ALA A 18 -7.46 -8.59 -10.53
N TYR A 19 -6.18 -8.30 -10.81
CA TYR A 19 -5.58 -8.01 -12.11
C TYR A 19 -4.41 -8.99 -12.32
N PHE A 20 -4.70 -10.16 -12.86
CA PHE A 20 -3.67 -11.18 -13.05
C PHE A 20 -2.66 -10.78 -14.13
N ALA A 21 -1.38 -11.05 -13.88
CA ALA A 21 -0.33 -10.96 -14.89
C ALA A 21 -0.59 -11.98 -16.02
N ASP A 22 0.00 -11.75 -17.18
CA ASP A 22 -0.24 -12.64 -18.34
C ASP A 22 0.36 -14.03 -18.09
N ASP A 23 -0.41 -15.09 -18.41
CA ASP A 23 -0.17 -16.52 -18.13
C ASP A 23 1.07 -17.13 -18.84
N SER A 24 1.96 -16.33 -19.40
CA SER A 24 3.09 -16.82 -20.17
C SER A 24 4.19 -17.54 -19.37
N CYS A 25 4.10 -17.53 -18.04
CA CYS A 25 5.07 -18.17 -17.15
C CYS A 25 4.41 -19.28 -16.33
N ALA A 26 4.89 -20.51 -16.49
CA ALA A 26 4.51 -21.67 -15.66
C ALA A 26 5.12 -21.59 -14.23
N LYS A 27 5.38 -20.39 -13.71
CA LYS A 27 5.94 -20.15 -12.38
C LYS A 27 4.98 -19.30 -11.56
N ASP A 28 4.94 -19.58 -10.27
CA ASP A 28 4.23 -18.71 -9.33
C ASP A 28 4.89 -17.33 -9.28
N LEU A 29 4.08 -16.29 -9.44
CA LEU A 29 4.51 -14.89 -9.50
C LEU A 29 4.28 -14.19 -8.16
N PRO A 30 5.07 -13.16 -7.85
CA PRO A 30 4.78 -12.31 -6.70
C PRO A 30 3.49 -11.54 -6.91
N ALA A 31 2.87 -11.08 -5.80
CA ALA A 31 1.65 -10.31 -5.82
C ALA A 31 1.81 -8.98 -5.10
N VAL A 32 1.07 -7.95 -5.55
CA VAL A 32 0.97 -6.65 -4.87
C VAL A 32 -0.48 -6.39 -4.52
N LEU A 33 -0.78 -6.21 -3.24
CA LEU A 33 -2.07 -5.75 -2.73
C LEU A 33 -2.03 -4.23 -2.58
N VAL A 34 -2.75 -3.53 -3.44
CA VAL A 34 -2.88 -2.08 -3.46
C VAL A 34 -3.98 -1.64 -2.49
N ILE A 35 -3.64 -0.71 -1.62
CA ILE A 35 -4.52 -0.15 -0.58
C ILE A 35 -4.63 1.37 -0.83
N PRO A 36 -5.70 1.84 -1.48
CA PRO A 36 -5.88 3.26 -1.80
C PRO A 36 -6.09 4.12 -0.57
N GLY A 37 -5.77 5.41 -0.67
CA GLY A 37 -6.06 6.42 0.34
C GLY A 37 -7.49 6.94 0.29
N GLY A 38 -7.69 8.13 0.85
CA GLY A 38 -9.00 8.81 0.93
C GLY A 38 -9.44 9.11 2.36
N GLY A 39 -8.48 9.12 3.31
CA GLY A 39 -8.68 9.54 4.69
C GLY A 39 -9.66 8.66 5.48
N TYR A 40 -9.84 7.40 5.10
CA TYR A 40 -10.85 6.48 5.63
C TYR A 40 -12.31 6.94 5.45
N ARG A 41 -12.52 8.02 4.70
CA ARG A 41 -13.85 8.58 4.40
C ARG A 41 -14.37 8.09 3.06
N VAL A 42 -13.48 7.98 2.09
CA VAL A 42 -13.71 7.52 0.73
C VAL A 42 -12.53 6.69 0.27
N LEU A 43 -12.59 6.10 -0.93
CA LEU A 43 -11.44 5.48 -1.59
C LEU A 43 -11.03 6.31 -2.81
N SER A 44 -9.75 6.58 -2.92
CA SER A 44 -9.14 7.36 -3.99
C SER A 44 -9.00 6.49 -5.25
N GLU A 45 -9.76 6.79 -6.31
CA GLU A 45 -9.73 6.04 -7.56
C GLU A 45 -8.35 6.10 -8.26
N VAL A 46 -7.64 7.23 -8.14
CA VAL A 46 -6.30 7.40 -8.76
C VAL A 46 -5.22 6.58 -8.06
N GLU A 47 -5.48 6.14 -6.83
CA GLU A 47 -4.59 5.31 -6.01
C GLU A 47 -5.01 3.82 -5.98
N ALA A 48 -6.05 3.46 -6.72
CA ALA A 48 -6.60 2.11 -6.82
C ALA A 48 -6.09 1.36 -8.07
N GLU A 49 -6.89 1.37 -9.16
CA GLU A 49 -6.58 0.65 -10.39
C GLU A 49 -5.27 1.13 -11.07
N PRO A 50 -4.96 2.44 -11.20
CA PRO A 50 -3.77 2.86 -11.92
C PRO A 50 -2.45 2.30 -11.35
N PRO A 51 -2.18 2.33 -10.02
CA PRO A 51 -1.03 1.64 -9.45
C PRO A 51 -1.05 0.13 -9.64
N ALA A 52 -2.21 -0.52 -9.47
CA ALA A 52 -2.34 -1.96 -9.66
C ALA A 52 -1.95 -2.37 -11.10
N LEU A 53 -2.39 -1.60 -12.09
CA LEU A 53 -2.01 -1.84 -13.49
C LEU A 53 -0.51 -1.56 -13.75
N ALA A 54 0.10 -0.62 -13.02
CA ALA A 54 1.54 -0.38 -13.12
C ALA A 54 2.34 -1.57 -12.58
N PHE A 55 2.01 -2.09 -11.40
CA PHE A 55 2.64 -3.29 -10.85
C PHE A 55 2.35 -4.54 -11.71
N ARG A 56 1.12 -4.69 -12.23
CA ARG A 56 0.82 -5.78 -13.16
C ARG A 56 1.72 -5.75 -14.40
N ARG A 57 1.92 -4.57 -15.01
CA ARG A 57 2.84 -4.42 -16.16
C ARG A 57 4.29 -4.75 -15.82
N ALA A 58 4.67 -4.60 -14.55
CA ALA A 58 6.01 -4.97 -14.05
C ALA A 58 6.17 -6.48 -13.74
N GLY A 59 5.10 -7.28 -13.94
CA GLY A 59 5.14 -8.74 -13.81
C GLY A 59 4.61 -9.29 -12.49
N PHE A 60 3.88 -8.48 -11.71
CA PHE A 60 3.21 -8.92 -10.48
C PHE A 60 1.74 -9.26 -10.76
N HIS A 61 1.17 -10.22 -10.04
CA HIS A 61 -0.28 -10.21 -9.84
C HIS A 61 -0.62 -8.98 -9.00
N ALA A 62 -1.64 -8.24 -9.40
CA ALA A 62 -2.03 -7.05 -8.64
C ALA A 62 -3.47 -7.17 -8.15
N PHE A 63 -3.70 -6.70 -6.95
CA PHE A 63 -5.01 -6.67 -6.31
C PHE A 63 -5.29 -5.27 -5.81
N VAL A 64 -6.56 -4.87 -5.80
CA VAL A 64 -7.02 -3.63 -5.17
C VAL A 64 -8.01 -3.99 -4.08
N LEU A 65 -7.71 -3.59 -2.85
CA LEU A 65 -8.61 -3.72 -1.71
C LEU A 65 -9.48 -2.46 -1.59
N GLN A 66 -10.78 -2.62 -1.76
CA GLN A 66 -11.76 -1.65 -1.29
C GLN A 66 -12.15 -2.04 0.14
N TYR A 67 -11.53 -1.40 1.12
CA TYR A 67 -11.76 -1.65 2.54
C TYR A 67 -12.89 -0.76 3.09
N THR A 68 -13.34 -1.02 4.31
CA THR A 68 -14.40 -0.26 4.99
C THR A 68 -13.99 1.21 5.15
N VAL A 69 -14.82 2.11 4.60
CA VAL A 69 -14.66 3.57 4.68
C VAL A 69 -16.00 4.25 5.05
N GLY A 70 -15.96 5.56 5.31
CA GLY A 70 -17.14 6.39 5.57
C GLY A 70 -17.73 6.16 6.95
N GLU A 71 -19.05 6.23 7.07
CA GLU A 71 -19.76 6.20 8.36
C GLU A 71 -19.60 4.88 9.13
N LEU A 72 -19.36 3.77 8.43
CA LEU A 72 -19.14 2.47 9.05
C LEU A 72 -17.70 2.27 9.50
N CYS A 73 -16.78 3.16 9.07
CA CYS A 73 -15.36 3.00 9.33
C CYS A 73 -15.00 3.34 10.76
N HIS A 74 -14.49 2.35 11.46
CA HIS A 74 -13.83 2.51 12.76
C HIS A 74 -12.77 1.42 12.91
N TRP A 75 -11.73 1.67 13.69
CA TRP A 75 -10.73 0.65 13.99
C TRP A 75 -11.34 -0.48 14.84
N PRO A 76 -11.05 -1.79 14.55
CA PRO A 76 -10.05 -2.29 13.60
C PRO A 76 -10.60 -2.75 12.23
N LEU A 77 -11.85 -2.41 11.84
CA LEU A 77 -12.48 -2.95 10.63
C LEU A 77 -11.61 -2.90 9.36
N PRO A 78 -10.89 -1.80 9.03
CA PRO A 78 -10.02 -1.81 7.85
C PRO A 78 -8.89 -2.84 7.90
N LEU A 79 -8.37 -3.14 9.11
CA LEU A 79 -7.36 -4.19 9.27
C LEU A 79 -7.96 -5.58 9.13
N GLU A 80 -9.18 -5.79 9.63
CA GLU A 80 -9.92 -7.05 9.44
C GLU A 80 -10.20 -7.30 7.95
N ASP A 81 -10.58 -6.25 7.20
CA ASP A 81 -10.78 -6.34 5.75
C ASP A 81 -9.49 -6.69 5.00
N TYR A 82 -8.35 -6.15 5.46
CA TYR A 82 -7.04 -6.52 4.94
C TYR A 82 -6.71 -7.99 5.21
N GLU A 83 -6.94 -8.47 6.43
CA GLU A 83 -6.71 -9.86 6.81
C GLU A 83 -7.55 -10.83 5.95
N GLU A 84 -8.83 -10.49 5.73
CA GLU A 84 -9.74 -11.28 4.90
C GLU A 84 -9.27 -11.30 3.42
N ALA A 85 -8.76 -10.18 2.92
CA ALA A 85 -8.19 -10.11 1.58
C ALA A 85 -6.93 -10.97 1.43
N MET A 86 -6.02 -10.93 2.41
CA MET A 86 -4.81 -11.77 2.43
C MET A 86 -5.16 -13.24 2.50
N GLU A 87 -6.09 -13.62 3.37
CA GLU A 87 -6.55 -15.00 3.49
C GLU A 87 -7.14 -15.51 2.17
N LEU A 88 -7.96 -14.70 1.48
CA LEU A 88 -8.50 -15.07 0.17
C LEU A 88 -7.40 -15.28 -0.87
N ILE A 89 -6.38 -14.41 -0.90
CA ILE A 89 -5.24 -14.53 -1.83
C ILE A 89 -4.46 -15.82 -1.54
N GLU A 90 -4.14 -16.09 -0.29
CA GLU A 90 -3.37 -17.28 0.13
C GLU A 90 -4.14 -18.58 -0.15
N GLN A 91 -5.44 -18.64 0.15
CA GLN A 91 -6.28 -19.81 -0.13
C GLN A 91 -6.39 -20.13 -1.62
N ASN A 92 -6.26 -19.14 -2.49
CA ASN A 92 -6.33 -19.31 -3.93
C ASN A 92 -4.95 -19.30 -4.62
N ALA A 93 -3.86 -19.20 -3.89
CA ALA A 93 -2.52 -19.01 -4.43
C ALA A 93 -2.15 -20.07 -5.49
N GLY A 94 -2.39 -21.34 -5.21
CA GLY A 94 -2.12 -22.41 -6.16
C GLY A 94 -2.94 -22.32 -7.45
N LYS A 95 -4.19 -21.85 -7.39
CA LYS A 95 -5.07 -21.66 -8.55
C LYS A 95 -4.69 -20.42 -9.36
N TRP A 96 -4.18 -19.40 -8.67
CA TRP A 96 -3.83 -18.11 -9.28
C TRP A 96 -2.34 -17.98 -9.61
N HIS A 97 -1.54 -19.02 -9.33
CA HIS A 97 -0.10 -19.03 -9.52
C HIS A 97 0.59 -17.89 -8.79
N ILE A 98 0.30 -17.75 -7.49
CA ILE A 98 0.89 -16.75 -6.61
C ILE A 98 1.91 -17.40 -5.69
N ASP A 99 3.09 -16.81 -5.60
CA ASP A 99 4.06 -17.11 -4.56
C ASP A 99 3.69 -16.36 -3.27
N THR A 100 3.15 -17.09 -2.30
CA THR A 100 2.68 -16.51 -1.03
C THR A 100 3.80 -15.95 -0.17
N SER A 101 5.05 -16.35 -0.40
CA SER A 101 6.21 -15.78 0.29
C SER A 101 6.60 -14.39 -0.28
N ARG A 102 5.99 -13.97 -1.38
CA ARG A 102 6.27 -12.71 -2.07
C ARG A 102 5.00 -11.89 -2.33
N ILE A 103 4.16 -11.76 -1.29
CA ILE A 103 3.00 -10.86 -1.31
C ILE A 103 3.41 -9.54 -0.66
N ILE A 104 3.34 -8.46 -1.44
CA ILE A 104 3.70 -7.11 -1.05
C ILE A 104 2.44 -6.29 -0.86
N VAL A 105 2.42 -5.35 0.08
CA VAL A 105 1.37 -4.33 0.16
C VAL A 105 1.88 -3.01 -0.40
N ALA A 106 1.05 -2.28 -1.13
CA ALA A 106 1.34 -0.93 -1.60
C ALA A 106 0.22 0.01 -1.15
N GLY A 107 0.48 0.81 -0.12
CA GLY A 107 -0.50 1.69 0.50
C GLY A 107 -0.23 3.16 0.27
N PHE A 108 -1.30 3.93 0.06
CA PHE A 108 -1.27 5.34 -0.30
C PHE A 108 -1.97 6.19 0.76
N SER A 109 -1.36 7.25 1.28
CA SER A 109 -1.98 8.18 2.25
C SER A 109 -2.58 7.43 3.46
N ALA A 110 -3.88 7.48 3.68
CA ALA A 110 -4.58 6.68 4.71
C ALA A 110 -4.47 5.17 4.44
N GLY A 111 -4.46 4.72 3.17
CA GLY A 111 -4.12 3.34 2.80
C GLY A 111 -2.66 2.99 3.13
N GLY A 112 -1.76 3.99 3.12
CA GLY A 112 -0.40 3.86 3.61
C GLY A 112 -0.32 3.63 5.13
N HIS A 113 -1.25 4.21 5.90
CA HIS A 113 -1.43 3.88 7.31
C HIS A 113 -1.85 2.41 7.48
N LEU A 114 -2.87 1.96 6.74
CA LEU A 114 -3.32 0.57 6.81
C LEU A 114 -2.22 -0.41 6.39
N ALA A 115 -1.45 -0.09 5.34
CA ALA A 115 -0.30 -0.89 4.91
C ALA A 115 0.83 -0.92 5.98
N ALA A 116 1.09 0.21 6.67
CA ALA A 116 2.05 0.26 7.77
C ALA A 116 1.56 -0.54 8.99
N CYS A 117 0.26 -0.50 9.29
CA CYS A 117 -0.34 -1.39 10.31
C CYS A 117 -0.22 -2.85 9.90
N ALA A 118 -0.44 -3.18 8.62
CA ALA A 118 -0.25 -4.53 8.11
C ALA A 118 1.19 -5.01 8.29
N ALA A 119 2.17 -4.17 7.98
CA ALA A 119 3.59 -4.49 8.15
C ALA A 119 3.99 -4.71 9.61
N THR A 120 3.31 -4.05 10.57
CA THR A 120 3.73 -4.04 11.97
C THR A 120 2.88 -4.90 12.89
N THR A 121 1.56 -5.01 12.67
CA THR A 121 0.62 -5.62 13.63
C THR A 121 -0.28 -6.69 13.06
N ALA A 122 -0.37 -6.86 11.72
CA ALA A 122 -1.25 -7.84 11.11
C ALA A 122 -0.82 -9.29 11.42
N LYS A 123 -1.80 -10.18 11.40
CA LYS A 123 -1.59 -11.63 11.49
C LYS A 123 -0.96 -12.17 10.19
N HIS A 124 -1.51 -11.76 9.04
CA HIS A 124 -0.98 -12.04 7.71
C HIS A 124 -0.04 -10.92 7.29
N ARG A 125 1.23 -10.98 7.72
CA ARG A 125 2.22 -9.95 7.40
C ARG A 125 2.67 -10.04 5.93
N PRO A 126 2.81 -8.90 5.23
CA PRO A 126 3.36 -8.91 3.89
C PRO A 126 4.85 -9.19 3.89
N ALA A 127 5.39 -9.67 2.77
CA ALA A 127 6.83 -9.84 2.58
C ALA A 127 7.59 -8.50 2.51
N ALA A 128 6.93 -7.45 2.04
CA ALA A 128 7.43 -6.09 2.00
C ALA A 128 6.28 -5.08 1.91
N ALA A 129 6.53 -3.81 2.25
CA ALA A 129 5.55 -2.75 2.15
C ALA A 129 6.07 -1.56 1.33
N VAL A 130 5.27 -1.07 0.38
CA VAL A 130 5.47 0.21 -0.32
C VAL A 130 4.53 1.23 0.30
N LEU A 131 5.10 2.27 0.91
CA LEU A 131 4.38 3.28 1.68
C LEU A 131 4.50 4.64 0.98
N ALA A 132 3.45 5.00 0.23
CA ALA A 132 3.39 6.25 -0.50
C ALA A 132 2.75 7.34 0.37
N TYR A 133 3.53 8.38 0.70
CA TYR A 133 3.09 9.52 1.53
C TYR A 133 2.17 9.12 2.69
N PRO A 134 2.59 8.15 3.54
CA PRO A 134 1.70 7.46 4.47
C PRO A 134 1.30 8.36 5.65
N VAL A 135 0.09 8.18 6.17
CA VAL A 135 -0.36 8.71 7.46
C VAL A 135 0.22 7.84 8.58
N ILE A 136 1.00 8.42 9.51
CA ILE A 136 1.74 7.68 10.55
C ILE A 136 1.62 8.33 11.93
N LEU A 137 1.80 9.66 12.00
CA LEU A 137 1.87 10.38 13.28
C LEU A 137 0.49 10.52 13.93
N PRO A 138 0.42 10.57 15.28
CA PRO A 138 -0.84 10.63 16.03
C PRO A 138 -1.83 11.66 15.50
N LYS A 139 -1.38 12.90 15.28
CA LYS A 139 -2.26 13.98 14.79
C LYS A 139 -2.91 13.64 13.45
N ALA A 140 -2.19 12.98 12.55
CA ALA A 140 -2.71 12.62 11.22
C ALA A 140 -3.61 11.38 11.32
N VAL A 141 -3.23 10.38 12.12
CA VAL A 141 -4.02 9.17 12.37
C VAL A 141 -5.35 9.53 13.02
N ASP A 142 -5.34 10.30 14.12
CA ASP A 142 -6.56 10.70 14.85
C ASP A 142 -7.51 11.54 13.99
N HIS A 143 -6.97 12.30 13.01
CA HIS A 143 -7.79 13.03 12.06
C HIS A 143 -8.49 12.10 11.06
N CYS A 144 -7.81 11.02 10.63
CA CYS A 144 -8.32 10.09 9.62
C CYS A 144 -9.17 8.98 10.23
N ILE A 145 -8.70 8.34 11.30
CA ILE A 145 -9.33 7.19 11.96
C ILE A 145 -9.07 7.25 13.49
N PRO A 146 -9.90 7.98 14.24
CA PRO A 146 -9.75 8.08 15.69
C PRO A 146 -9.69 6.71 16.37
N GLY A 147 -8.72 6.52 17.26
CA GLY A 147 -8.49 5.24 17.94
C GLY A 147 -7.72 4.20 17.11
N GLY A 148 -7.28 4.55 15.91
CA GLY A 148 -6.35 3.74 15.15
C GLY A 148 -4.95 3.72 15.80
N PRO A 149 -4.13 2.68 15.56
CA PRO A 149 -2.78 2.60 16.09
C PRO A 149 -1.84 3.58 15.39
N TYR A 150 -0.72 3.90 16.03
CA TYR A 150 0.37 4.69 15.45
C TYR A 150 1.46 3.71 14.97
N PRO A 151 1.56 3.40 13.66
CA PRO A 151 2.36 2.27 13.19
C PRO A 151 3.82 2.33 13.60
N ALA A 152 4.41 3.53 13.70
CA ALA A 152 5.80 3.70 14.12
C ALA A 152 6.07 3.20 15.57
N GLU A 153 5.06 3.15 16.44
CA GLU A 153 5.18 2.64 17.81
C GLU A 153 5.10 1.11 17.89
N HIS A 154 4.75 0.46 16.78
CA HIS A 154 4.60 -0.99 16.66
C HIS A 154 5.68 -1.67 15.81
N VAL A 155 6.69 -0.90 15.38
CA VAL A 155 7.84 -1.48 14.66
C VAL A 155 8.63 -2.38 15.60
N THR A 156 9.00 -3.54 15.09
CA THR A 156 9.87 -4.53 15.75
C THR A 156 10.88 -5.08 14.74
N ASP A 157 11.81 -5.90 15.17
CA ASP A 157 12.74 -6.63 14.30
C ASP A 157 12.06 -7.63 13.34
N ASP A 158 10.79 -8.00 13.63
CA ASP A 158 9.95 -8.81 12.74
C ASP A 158 9.18 -7.99 11.69
N THR A 159 9.29 -6.66 11.70
CA THR A 159 8.63 -5.80 10.70
C THR A 159 9.26 -6.03 9.32
N CYS A 160 8.43 -6.18 8.28
CA CYS A 160 8.94 -6.41 6.93
C CYS A 160 9.68 -5.19 6.35
N PRO A 161 10.59 -5.38 5.39
CA PRO A 161 11.25 -4.28 4.67
C PRO A 161 10.25 -3.30 4.06
N CYS A 162 10.58 -2.00 4.05
CA CYS A 162 9.69 -0.94 3.59
C CYS A 162 10.35 -0.05 2.53
N PHE A 163 9.59 0.30 1.48
CA PHE A 163 9.95 1.32 0.50
C PHE A 163 9.07 2.55 0.70
N PHE A 164 9.67 3.73 0.72
CA PHE A 164 8.94 4.98 0.89
C PHE A 164 9.02 5.87 -0.34
N VAL A 165 7.89 6.49 -0.67
CA VAL A 165 7.86 7.58 -1.65
C VAL A 165 7.00 8.71 -1.09
N ALA A 166 7.55 9.94 -1.09
CA ALA A 166 6.85 11.12 -0.59
C ALA A 166 7.37 12.39 -1.26
N ALA A 167 6.61 13.48 -1.15
CA ALA A 167 7.04 14.81 -1.54
C ALA A 167 7.27 15.69 -0.30
N ARG A 168 8.34 16.53 -0.35
CA ARG A 168 8.68 17.44 0.74
C ARG A 168 7.64 18.55 0.93
N ASP A 169 6.99 18.93 -0.15
CA ASP A 169 5.97 19.99 -0.22
C ASP A 169 4.54 19.48 -0.03
N ASP A 170 4.36 18.26 0.47
CA ASP A 170 3.05 17.71 0.82
C ASP A 170 2.43 18.57 1.95
N ASP A 171 1.31 19.23 1.65
CA ASP A 171 0.59 20.12 2.54
C ASP A 171 -0.59 19.45 3.27
N MET A 172 -0.92 18.20 2.91
CA MET A 172 -1.96 17.40 3.54
C MET A 172 -1.40 16.43 4.58
N VAL A 173 -0.37 15.67 4.21
CA VAL A 173 0.31 14.71 5.09
C VAL A 173 1.77 15.13 5.22
N ASP A 174 2.06 15.88 6.27
CA ASP A 174 3.41 16.40 6.54
C ASP A 174 4.47 15.30 6.41
N ILE A 175 5.57 15.61 5.72
CA ILE A 175 6.70 14.69 5.47
C ILE A 175 7.23 14.02 6.74
N ARG A 176 7.01 14.64 7.91
CA ARG A 176 7.39 14.05 9.20
C ARG A 176 6.72 12.71 9.48
N ASN A 177 5.55 12.41 8.85
CA ASN A 177 4.93 11.09 8.92
C ASN A 177 5.87 10.02 8.35
N THR A 178 6.38 10.25 7.13
CA THR A 178 7.34 9.36 6.47
C THR A 178 8.62 9.23 7.29
N LEU A 179 9.19 10.35 7.74
CA LEU A 179 10.43 10.37 8.53
C LEU A 179 10.29 9.64 9.87
N ALA A 180 9.13 9.73 10.53
CA ALA A 180 8.89 9.03 11.80
C ALA A 180 8.89 7.51 11.64
N MET A 181 8.26 6.99 10.57
CA MET A 181 8.28 5.56 10.30
C MET A 181 9.69 5.08 9.95
N GLN A 182 10.43 5.83 9.14
CA GLN A 182 11.82 5.52 8.82
C GLN A 182 12.73 5.49 10.04
N GLN A 183 12.56 6.45 10.97
CA GLN A 183 13.30 6.46 12.22
C GLN A 183 13.01 5.20 13.04
N ALA A 184 11.74 4.82 13.18
CA ALA A 184 11.37 3.62 13.90
C ALA A 184 11.97 2.36 13.26
N LEU A 185 11.94 2.23 11.93
CA LEU A 185 12.58 1.11 11.23
C LEU A 185 14.09 1.07 11.44
N ALA A 186 14.75 2.24 11.40
CA ALA A 186 16.19 2.35 11.67
C ALA A 186 16.55 1.92 13.09
N ASP A 187 15.74 2.28 14.08
CA ASP A 187 15.95 1.93 15.49
C ASP A 187 15.89 0.40 15.73
N TYR A 188 15.14 -0.33 14.90
CA TYR A 188 15.04 -1.79 14.92
C TYR A 188 15.87 -2.50 13.85
N ASN A 189 16.72 -1.79 13.11
CA ASN A 189 17.53 -2.31 12.00
C ASN A 189 16.70 -3.01 10.88
N VAL A 190 15.44 -2.61 10.70
CA VAL A 190 14.61 -3.09 9.60
C VAL A 190 15.05 -2.41 8.30
N PRO A 191 15.28 -3.17 7.21
CA PRO A 191 15.70 -2.59 5.93
C PRO A 191 14.63 -1.66 5.36
N PHE A 192 15.05 -0.51 4.83
CA PHE A 192 14.16 0.35 4.05
C PHE A 192 14.91 1.15 2.99
N GLU A 193 14.18 1.54 1.94
CA GLU A 193 14.61 2.51 0.94
C GLU A 193 13.64 3.70 0.91
N SER A 194 14.11 4.90 0.56
CA SER A 194 13.27 6.09 0.62
C SER A 194 13.59 7.10 -0.48
N HIS A 195 12.56 7.53 -1.19
CA HIS A 195 12.61 8.57 -2.21
C HIS A 195 11.73 9.75 -1.79
N ILE A 196 12.38 10.82 -1.29
CA ILE A 196 11.71 12.07 -0.92
C ILE A 196 12.01 13.10 -2.00
N TYR A 197 10.99 13.46 -2.77
CA TYR A 197 11.09 14.47 -3.81
C TYR A 197 10.84 15.86 -3.26
N SER A 198 11.53 16.87 -3.83
CA SER A 198 11.39 18.26 -3.38
C SER A 198 10.00 18.83 -3.64
N VAL A 199 9.36 18.37 -4.74
CA VAL A 199 8.07 18.84 -5.23
C VAL A 199 7.25 17.67 -5.72
N GLY A 200 5.93 17.70 -5.45
CA GLY A 200 4.99 16.65 -5.87
C GLY A 200 3.63 16.78 -5.20
N GLY A 201 3.57 17.45 -4.04
CA GLY A 201 2.34 17.57 -3.25
C GLY A 201 1.86 16.24 -2.70
N HIS A 202 0.56 16.15 -2.40
CA HIS A 202 -0.09 14.93 -1.93
C HIS A 202 -0.77 14.15 -3.06
N ALA A 203 -0.96 12.83 -2.86
CA ALA A 203 -1.76 11.95 -3.72
C ALA A 203 -1.31 11.92 -5.20
N PHE A 204 -0.01 12.01 -5.46
CA PHE A 204 0.50 11.98 -6.83
C PHE A 204 0.34 10.62 -7.52
N ALA A 205 0.15 9.54 -6.79
CA ALA A 205 -0.06 8.18 -7.31
C ALA A 205 0.89 7.85 -8.49
N VAL A 206 0.36 7.44 -9.63
CA VAL A 206 1.12 7.12 -10.86
C VAL A 206 0.73 8.00 -12.06
N GLY A 207 0.06 9.13 -11.79
CA GLY A 207 -0.45 10.05 -12.80
C GLY A 207 0.60 10.93 -13.45
N GLU A 208 0.16 11.75 -14.40
CA GLU A 208 0.93 12.85 -14.98
C GLU A 208 0.81 14.13 -14.15
N ILE A 209 -0.35 14.31 -13.55
CA ILE A 209 -0.72 15.45 -12.71
C ILE A 209 -1.31 14.87 -11.41
N SER A 210 -0.91 15.40 -10.26
CA SER A 210 -1.53 15.02 -9.00
C SER A 210 -2.99 15.52 -8.94
N PRO A 211 -3.85 14.90 -8.11
CA PRO A 211 -5.21 15.40 -7.89
C PRO A 211 -5.27 16.87 -7.42
N MET A 212 -4.18 17.37 -6.84
CA MET A 212 -4.03 18.76 -6.42
C MET A 212 -3.63 19.72 -7.57
N GLY A 213 -3.51 19.21 -8.81
CA GLY A 213 -3.19 20.00 -9.98
C GLY A 213 -1.68 20.25 -10.21
N HIS A 214 -0.81 19.62 -9.45
CA HIS A 214 0.64 19.73 -9.65
C HIS A 214 1.11 18.83 -10.79
N GLU A 215 1.85 19.38 -11.75
CA GLU A 215 2.53 18.60 -12.76
C GLU A 215 3.67 17.82 -12.13
N LEU A 216 3.70 16.50 -12.34
CA LEU A 216 4.69 15.64 -11.75
C LEU A 216 5.99 15.66 -12.55
N THR A 217 7.11 15.79 -11.85
CA THR A 217 8.42 15.75 -12.49
C THR A 217 8.71 14.36 -13.08
N PRO A 218 9.50 14.24 -14.15
CA PRO A 218 9.90 12.94 -14.71
C PRO A 218 10.54 12.01 -13.68
N ARG A 219 11.30 12.55 -12.73
CA ARG A 219 11.90 11.77 -11.65
C ARG A 219 10.87 11.17 -10.72
N LEU A 220 9.89 11.98 -10.31
CA LEU A 220 8.81 11.51 -9.42
C LEU A 220 7.97 10.42 -10.11
N LYS A 221 7.67 10.56 -11.40
CA LYS A 221 6.94 9.54 -12.18
C LYS A 221 7.64 8.19 -12.22
N ASN A 222 8.96 8.13 -12.01
CA ASN A 222 9.73 6.91 -12.05
C ASN A 222 9.67 6.08 -10.76
N TRP A 223 9.03 6.56 -9.70
CA TRP A 223 9.05 5.92 -8.40
C TRP A 223 8.54 4.46 -8.40
N VAL A 224 7.58 4.13 -9.29
CA VAL A 224 7.09 2.75 -9.42
C VAL A 224 8.20 1.84 -9.95
N ALA A 225 8.97 2.29 -10.95
CA ALA A 225 10.09 1.50 -11.47
C ALA A 225 11.18 1.30 -10.40
N GLU A 226 11.46 2.33 -9.60
CA GLU A 226 12.39 2.25 -8.47
C GLU A 226 11.88 1.26 -7.42
N SER A 227 10.61 1.35 -7.01
CA SER A 227 10.02 0.40 -6.06
C SER A 227 10.03 -1.04 -6.58
N VAL A 228 9.78 -1.25 -7.87
CA VAL A 228 9.85 -2.57 -8.51
C VAL A 228 11.28 -3.11 -8.53
N GLY A 229 12.27 -2.27 -8.81
CA GLY A 229 13.68 -2.63 -8.71
C GLY A 229 14.03 -3.11 -7.31
N TRP A 230 13.72 -2.29 -6.32
CA TRP A 230 13.93 -2.60 -4.91
C TRP A 230 13.20 -3.90 -4.48
N MET A 231 11.93 -4.07 -4.83
CA MET A 231 11.19 -5.29 -4.50
C MET A 231 11.85 -6.55 -5.06
N LYS A 232 12.40 -6.50 -6.27
CA LYS A 232 13.12 -7.64 -6.86
C LYS A 232 14.40 -7.94 -6.10
N GLU A 233 15.14 -6.94 -5.66
CA GLU A 233 16.38 -7.12 -4.89
C GLU A 233 16.15 -7.75 -3.52
N ILE A 234 15.08 -7.36 -2.82
CA ILE A 234 14.82 -7.85 -1.45
C ILE A 234 14.05 -9.16 -1.40
N LEU A 235 13.40 -9.59 -2.49
CA LEU A 235 12.59 -10.81 -2.56
C LEU A 235 13.29 -11.96 -3.31
N GLU A 236 14.52 -11.74 -3.78
CA GLU A 236 15.41 -12.78 -4.32
C GLU A 236 16.13 -13.53 -3.21
#